data_4720abd2ae0368ad544eac3ad99de7c8
#
_entry.id   4720abd2ae0368ad544eac3ad99de7c8
#
_cell.length_a   1.000
_cell.length_b   1.000
_cell.length_c   1.000
_cell.angle_alpha   90.00
_cell.angle_beta   90.00
_cell.angle_gamma   90.00
#
_symmetry.space_group_name_H-M   'P 1'
#
loop_
_entity.id
_entity.type
_entity.pdbx_description
1 polymer ?
#
loop_
_entity_poly.entity_id
_entity_poly.type
_entity_poly.pdbx_seq_one_letter_code
_entity_poly.pdbx_strand_id
1 'polypeptide(L)'
;MANLSSYIFLVLAIILGIASNGFLKSTNGFTVVGPTVFCVISIVACLFCLSKAMDIIPVGFTYATYGGLTITAVTLFGVFKYQQIPNFYGIIGICLIIIGVILLNTLGKTT
;
A
#
# COMPACT_ATOMS: atom_id res chain seq x y z
N MET A 1 14.94 -10.30 13.93
CA MET A 1 15.43 -9.51 12.80
C MET A 1 14.71 -9.92 11.53
N ALA A 2 14.28 -8.93 10.76
CA ALA A 2 13.58 -9.22 9.51
C ALA A 2 14.56 -9.88 8.53
N ASN A 3 14.07 -10.85 7.78
CA ASN A 3 14.87 -11.53 6.77
C ASN A 3 14.35 -11.23 5.39
N LEU A 4 15.03 -11.74 4.37
CA LEU A 4 14.67 -11.47 3.00
C LEU A 4 13.25 -11.93 2.67
N SER A 5 12.83 -13.09 3.20
CA SER A 5 11.48 -13.61 2.96
C SER A 5 10.41 -12.64 3.43
N SER A 6 10.59 -12.03 4.60
CA SER A 6 9.62 -11.07 5.14
C SER A 6 9.49 -9.84 4.25
N TYR A 7 10.61 -9.34 3.75
CA TYR A 7 10.58 -8.18 2.86
C TYR A 7 10.00 -8.53 1.49
N ILE A 8 10.23 -9.76 1.00
CA ILE A 8 9.62 -10.22 -0.25
C ILE A 8 8.09 -10.24 -0.09
N PHE A 9 7.58 -10.78 1.03
CA PHE A 9 6.15 -10.78 1.29
C PHE A 9 5.60 -9.36 1.41
N LEU A 10 6.34 -8.45 2.03
CA LEU A 10 5.94 -7.06 2.15
C LEU A 10 5.84 -6.39 0.77
N VAL A 11 6.83 -6.60 -0.08
CA VAL A 11 6.83 -6.04 -1.44
C VAL A 11 5.67 -6.60 -2.25
N LEU A 12 5.41 -7.90 -2.16
CA LEU A 12 4.27 -8.51 -2.85
C LEU A 12 2.95 -7.93 -2.34
N ALA A 13 2.84 -7.72 -1.02
CA ALA A 13 1.64 -7.12 -0.45
C ALA A 13 1.44 -5.70 -0.98
N ILE A 14 2.49 -4.92 -1.09
CA ILE A 14 2.42 -3.56 -1.62
C ILE A 14 1.96 -3.58 -3.07
N ILE A 15 2.53 -4.45 -3.90
CA ILE A 15 2.14 -4.56 -5.30
C ILE A 15 0.68 -4.96 -5.43
N LEU A 16 0.24 -5.97 -4.68
CA LEU A 16 -1.15 -6.42 -4.72
C LEU A 16 -2.10 -5.34 -4.18
N GLY A 17 -1.68 -4.62 -3.14
CA GLY A 17 -2.47 -3.53 -2.59
C GLY A 17 -2.61 -2.37 -3.56
N ILE A 18 -1.56 -2.03 -4.28
CA ILE A 18 -1.61 -0.99 -5.31
C ILE A 18 -2.59 -1.40 -6.41
N ALA A 19 -2.49 -2.64 -6.88
CA ALA A 19 -3.39 -3.14 -7.92
C ALA A 19 -4.84 -3.12 -7.46
N SER A 20 -5.10 -3.65 -6.25
CA SER A 20 -6.45 -3.68 -5.70
C SER A 20 -7.02 -2.29 -5.49
N ASN A 21 -6.29 -1.44 -4.78
CA ASN A 21 -6.78 -0.10 -4.44
C ASN A 21 -6.84 0.81 -5.65
N GLY A 22 -5.91 0.66 -6.60
CA GLY A 22 -5.91 1.47 -7.82
C GLY A 22 -7.11 1.22 -8.69
N PHE A 23 -7.60 -0.02 -8.75
CA PHE A 23 -8.76 -0.37 -9.55
C PHE A 23 -10.06 -0.39 -8.77
N LEU A 24 -10.03 -0.05 -7.47
CA LEU A 24 -11.21 -0.08 -6.62
C LEU A 24 -12.31 0.84 -7.14
N LYS A 25 -11.95 2.02 -7.63
CA LYS A 25 -12.90 2.96 -8.21
C LYS A 25 -13.63 2.36 -9.41
N SER A 26 -12.95 1.53 -10.20
CA SER A 26 -13.53 0.89 -11.39
C SER A 26 -14.62 -0.12 -11.05
N THR A 27 -14.73 -0.56 -9.80
CA THR A 27 -15.78 -1.49 -9.38
C THR A 27 -17.15 -0.82 -9.29
N ASN A 28 -17.19 0.50 -9.26
CA ASN A 28 -18.41 1.28 -9.10
C ASN A 28 -19.28 0.75 -7.94
N GLY A 29 -18.67 0.71 -6.75
CA GLY A 29 -19.36 0.21 -5.56
C GLY A 29 -19.57 -1.30 -5.57
N PHE A 30 -18.66 -2.03 -6.23
CA PHE A 30 -18.73 -3.50 -6.39
C PHE A 30 -19.91 -3.95 -7.26
N THR A 31 -20.35 -3.09 -8.17
CA THR A 31 -21.42 -3.45 -9.10
C THR A 31 -20.90 -3.98 -10.44
N VAL A 32 -19.66 -3.65 -10.79
CA VAL A 32 -19.03 -4.13 -12.03
C VAL A 32 -18.25 -5.40 -11.72
N VAL A 33 -18.68 -6.54 -12.28
CA VAL A 33 -18.20 -7.87 -11.91
C VAL A 33 -16.70 -8.06 -12.13
N GLY A 34 -16.19 -7.70 -13.30
CA GLY A 34 -14.76 -7.91 -13.63
C GLY A 34 -13.82 -7.23 -12.64
N PRO A 35 -13.85 -5.90 -12.51
CA PRO A 35 -13.01 -5.20 -11.56
C PRO A 35 -13.23 -5.63 -10.11
N THR A 36 -14.48 -5.97 -9.74
CA THR A 36 -14.78 -6.40 -8.38
C THR A 36 -14.05 -7.71 -8.05
N VAL A 37 -14.13 -8.69 -8.95
CA VAL A 37 -13.43 -9.97 -8.74
C VAL A 37 -11.93 -9.76 -8.64
N PHE A 38 -11.37 -8.96 -9.53
CA PHE A 38 -9.94 -8.64 -9.51
C PHE A 38 -9.52 -8.01 -8.17
N CYS A 39 -10.29 -7.02 -7.70
CA CYS A 39 -9.98 -6.34 -6.44
C CYS A 39 -10.08 -7.29 -5.24
N VAL A 40 -11.12 -8.12 -5.19
CA VAL A 40 -11.32 -9.04 -4.07
C VAL A 40 -10.17 -10.05 -4.00
N ILE A 41 -9.82 -10.66 -5.13
CA ILE A 41 -8.73 -11.63 -5.16
C ILE A 41 -7.42 -10.97 -4.78
N SER A 42 -7.15 -9.79 -5.33
CA SER A 42 -5.90 -9.06 -5.06
C SER A 42 -5.77 -8.68 -3.59
N ILE A 43 -6.86 -8.19 -2.97
CA ILE A 43 -6.78 -7.75 -1.57
C ILE A 43 -6.64 -8.93 -0.62
N VAL A 44 -7.28 -10.06 -0.92
CA VAL A 44 -7.12 -11.27 -0.10
C VAL A 44 -5.67 -11.75 -0.15
N ALA A 45 -5.08 -11.80 -1.33
CA ALA A 45 -3.68 -12.17 -1.50
C ALA A 45 -2.76 -11.16 -0.81
N CYS A 46 -3.09 -9.87 -0.89
CA CYS A 46 -2.35 -8.81 -0.23
C CYS A 46 -2.32 -9.02 1.29
N LEU A 47 -3.48 -9.27 1.89
CA LEU A 47 -3.56 -9.48 3.33
C LEU A 47 -2.81 -10.73 3.78
N PHE A 48 -2.82 -11.77 2.98
CA PHE A 48 -2.03 -12.96 3.25
C PHE A 48 -0.53 -12.63 3.29
N CYS A 49 -0.05 -11.90 2.29
CA CYS A 49 1.36 -11.51 2.23
C CYS A 49 1.73 -10.58 3.39
N LEU A 50 0.84 -9.63 3.75
CA LEU A 50 1.07 -8.77 4.90
C LEU A 50 1.19 -9.58 6.19
N SER A 51 0.31 -10.56 6.37
CA SER A 51 0.35 -11.42 7.55
C SER A 51 1.69 -12.15 7.66
N LYS A 52 2.22 -12.65 6.55
CA LYS A 52 3.51 -13.31 6.53
C LYS A 52 4.66 -12.35 6.87
N ALA A 53 4.59 -11.12 6.36
CA ALA A 53 5.60 -10.12 6.66
C ALA A 53 5.60 -9.77 8.15
N MET A 54 4.44 -9.75 8.77
CA MET A 54 4.28 -9.40 10.18
C MET A 54 4.83 -10.46 11.15
N ASP A 55 5.15 -11.65 10.67
CA ASP A 55 5.74 -12.68 11.51
C ASP A 55 7.10 -12.23 12.07
N ILE A 56 7.80 -11.39 11.35
CA ILE A 56 9.13 -10.93 11.76
C ILE A 56 9.19 -9.41 11.89
N ILE A 57 8.65 -8.69 10.90
CA ILE A 57 8.63 -7.22 10.92
C ILE A 57 7.55 -6.77 11.90
N PRO A 58 7.82 -5.81 12.80
CA PRO A 58 6.79 -5.32 13.71
C PRO A 58 5.54 -4.87 12.98
N VAL A 59 4.37 -5.13 13.56
CA VAL A 59 3.07 -4.86 12.93
C VAL A 59 2.94 -3.40 12.48
N GLY A 60 3.30 -2.47 13.37
CA GLY A 60 3.22 -1.06 13.04
C GLY A 60 4.13 -0.68 11.87
N PHE A 61 5.35 -1.22 11.85
CA PHE A 61 6.30 -0.94 10.77
C PHE A 61 5.81 -1.52 9.45
N THR A 62 5.28 -2.74 9.47
CA THR A 62 4.73 -3.37 8.28
C THR A 62 3.58 -2.55 7.70
N TYR A 63 2.63 -2.16 8.54
CA TYR A 63 1.46 -1.43 8.09
C TYR A 63 1.79 -0.01 7.65
N ALA A 64 2.69 0.67 8.36
CA ALA A 64 3.09 2.03 7.98
C ALA A 64 3.79 2.03 6.63
N THR A 65 4.69 1.08 6.40
CA THR A 65 5.40 0.96 5.13
C THR A 65 4.44 0.61 4.00
N TYR A 66 3.60 -0.41 4.23
CA TYR A 66 2.59 -0.81 3.25
C TYR A 66 1.66 0.37 2.93
N GLY A 67 1.10 0.99 3.97
CA GLY A 67 0.15 2.09 3.80
C GLY A 67 0.77 3.30 3.12
N GLY A 68 1.95 3.71 3.55
CA GLY A 68 2.63 4.88 2.98
C GLY A 68 2.96 4.70 1.52
N LEU A 69 3.57 3.57 1.17
CA LEU A 69 3.93 3.30 -0.22
C LEU A 69 2.71 3.06 -1.09
N THR A 70 1.71 2.35 -0.57
CA THR A 70 0.47 2.10 -1.30
C THR A 70 -0.29 3.41 -1.56
N ILE A 71 -0.41 4.27 -0.56
CA ILE A 71 -1.09 5.56 -0.70
C ILE A 71 -0.40 6.40 -1.77
N THR A 72 0.92 6.47 -1.72
CA THR A 72 1.69 7.25 -2.69
C THR A 72 1.46 6.72 -4.12
N ALA A 73 1.57 5.40 -4.30
CA ALA A 73 1.41 4.79 -5.61
C ALA A 73 -0.01 4.92 -6.13
N VAL A 74 -1.02 4.74 -5.27
CA VAL A 74 -2.42 4.86 -5.66
C VAL A 74 -2.75 6.31 -6.02
N THR A 75 -2.18 7.28 -5.31
CA THR A 75 -2.36 8.69 -5.64
C THR A 75 -1.80 8.99 -7.03
N LEU A 76 -0.60 8.49 -7.34
CA LEU A 76 -0.02 8.66 -8.68
C LEU A 76 -0.89 7.99 -9.74
N PHE A 77 -1.41 6.80 -9.44
CA PHE A 77 -2.31 6.10 -10.35
C PHE A 77 -3.56 6.92 -10.60
N GLY A 78 -4.14 7.53 -9.56
CA GLY A 78 -5.31 8.40 -9.68
C GLY A 78 -5.05 9.62 -10.55
N VAL A 79 -3.83 10.20 -10.45
CA VAL A 79 -3.45 11.33 -11.29
C VAL A 79 -3.45 10.93 -12.77
N PHE A 80 -2.87 9.77 -13.10
CA PHE A 80 -2.72 9.37 -14.49
C PHE A 80 -4.00 8.77 -15.08
N LYS A 81 -4.71 7.94 -14.32
CA LYS A 81 -5.88 7.24 -14.83
C LYS A 81 -7.17 8.03 -14.65
N TYR A 82 -7.35 8.67 -13.50
CA TYR A 82 -8.60 9.34 -13.16
C TYR A 82 -8.50 10.86 -13.19
N GLN A 83 -7.35 11.41 -13.57
CA GLN A 83 -7.12 12.85 -13.65
C GLN A 83 -7.33 13.55 -12.31
N GLN A 84 -7.01 12.89 -11.21
CA GLN A 84 -7.21 13.41 -9.85
C GLN A 84 -5.92 14.03 -9.35
N ILE A 85 -5.67 15.28 -9.72
CA ILE A 85 -4.42 15.96 -9.38
C ILE A 85 -4.54 16.58 -7.99
N PRO A 86 -3.66 16.22 -7.02
CA PRO A 86 -3.72 16.81 -5.69
C PRO A 86 -3.27 18.27 -5.72
N ASN A 87 -3.83 19.05 -4.79
CA ASN A 87 -3.41 20.43 -4.62
C ASN A 87 -2.08 20.49 -3.83
N PHE A 88 -1.63 21.72 -3.53
CA PHE A 88 -0.40 21.93 -2.80
C PHE A 88 -0.38 21.20 -1.45
N TYR A 89 -1.49 21.27 -0.71
CA TYR A 89 -1.59 20.61 0.60
C TYR A 89 -1.55 19.10 0.48
N GLY A 90 -2.14 18.56 -0.57
CA GLY A 90 -2.09 17.12 -0.82
C GLY A 90 -0.68 16.65 -1.11
N ILE A 91 0.07 17.42 -1.88
CA ILE A 91 1.47 17.11 -2.19
C ILE A 91 2.31 17.14 -0.92
N ILE A 92 2.13 18.16 -0.07
CA ILE A 92 2.84 18.24 1.21
C ILE A 92 2.53 17.02 2.07
N GLY A 93 1.25 16.65 2.17
CA GLY A 93 0.84 15.50 2.97
C GLY A 93 1.49 14.20 2.52
N ILE A 94 1.53 13.96 1.20
CA ILE A 94 2.17 12.77 0.66
C ILE A 94 3.67 12.79 0.93
N CYS A 95 4.32 13.93 0.80
CA CYS A 95 5.75 14.05 1.12
C CYS A 95 6.02 13.73 2.58
N LEU A 96 5.16 14.19 3.50
CA LEU A 96 5.31 13.88 4.92
C LEU A 96 5.15 12.39 5.19
N ILE A 97 4.22 11.73 4.51
CA ILE A 97 4.04 10.27 4.63
C ILE A 97 5.31 9.55 4.18
N ILE A 98 5.87 9.92 3.04
CA ILE A 98 7.08 9.31 2.52
C ILE A 98 8.25 9.50 3.50
N ILE A 99 8.42 10.72 3.99
CA ILE A 99 9.47 11.02 4.96
C ILE A 99 9.28 10.17 6.22
N GLY A 100 8.04 10.06 6.72
CA GLY A 100 7.73 9.24 7.89
C GLY A 100 8.07 7.78 7.67
N VAL A 101 7.75 7.22 6.51
CA VAL A 101 8.08 5.83 6.18
C VAL A 101 9.59 5.62 6.14
N ILE A 102 10.32 6.55 5.54
CA ILE A 102 11.78 6.47 5.47
C ILE A 102 12.39 6.50 6.88
N LEU A 103 11.94 7.43 7.72
CA LEU A 103 12.42 7.52 9.10
C LEU A 103 12.14 6.25 9.89
N LEU A 104 10.93 5.71 9.72
CA LEU A 104 10.52 4.50 10.44
C LEU A 104 11.39 3.31 10.07
N ASN A 105 11.70 3.14 8.80
CA ASN A 105 12.45 1.98 8.33
C ASN A 105 13.96 2.11 8.49
N THR A 106 14.47 3.34 8.63
CA THR A 106 15.90 3.55 8.78
C THR A 106 16.32 3.79 10.23
N LEU A 107 15.56 4.60 10.96
CA LEU A 107 15.92 5.02 12.31
C LEU A 107 14.94 4.53 13.37
N GLY A 108 13.73 4.10 12.98
CA GLY A 108 12.71 3.65 13.92
C GLY A 108 13.06 2.33 14.55
N LYS A 109 12.62 2.15 15.79
CA LYS A 109 12.82 0.91 16.56
C LYS A 109 11.60 0.65 17.41
N THR A 110 11.36 -0.64 17.70
CA THR A 110 10.38 -1.01 18.71
C THR A 110 11.11 -1.49 19.95
N THR A 111 10.53 -1.24 21.10
CA THR A 111 11.08 -1.71 22.37
C THR A 111 10.41 -2.99 22.80
#